data_f57bfc28c531a09027f6ad79cd0919d6
#
_entry.id   f57bfc28c531a09027f6ad79cd0919d6
#
_cell.length_a   1.000
_cell.length_b   1.000
_cell.length_c   1.000
_cell.angle_alpha   90.00
_cell.angle_beta   90.00
_cell.angle_gamma   90.00
#
_symmetry.space_group_name_H-M   'P 1'
#
loop_
_entity.id
_entity.type
_entity.pdbx_description
1 polymer ?
#
loop_
_entity_poly.entity_id
_entity_poly.type
_entity_poly.pdbx_seq_one_letter_code
_entity_poly.pdbx_strand_id
1 'polypeptide(L)'
;MTLEYADKNVYTGSTFQGRKELDKLISNLNAGDVIIFDSVSRMSRNAEEGFNLYEELFRKDITLIFLKEPHINTDTYKNAMTNQVRMTGDKVDLILEGLNRYLLELAKEQIKIAFEQ
;
A
#
# COMPACT_ATOMS: atom_id res chain seq x y z
N MET A 1 -6.30 15.23 5.16
CA MET A 1 -5.45 15.04 3.97
C MET A 1 -4.26 15.95 4.02
N THR A 2 -3.09 15.43 3.77
CA THR A 2 -1.88 16.22 3.84
C THR A 2 -1.58 16.88 2.49
N LEU A 3 -0.81 17.99 2.54
CA LEU A 3 -0.44 18.73 1.32
C LEU A 3 0.44 17.90 0.37
N GLU A 4 1.11 16.86 0.88
CA GLU A 4 1.99 16.04 0.06
C GLU A 4 1.25 15.23 -1.03
N TYR A 5 -0.07 15.13 -0.93
CA TYR A 5 -0.88 14.44 -1.95
C TYR A 5 -1.68 15.39 -2.83
N ALA A 6 -1.42 16.70 -2.74
CA ALA A 6 -2.22 17.72 -3.45
C ALA A 6 -2.19 17.55 -4.97
N ASP A 7 -1.06 17.08 -5.52
CA ASP A 7 -0.90 16.92 -6.98
C ASP A 7 -1.25 15.53 -7.48
N LYS A 8 -1.79 14.67 -6.60
CA LYS A 8 -2.09 13.29 -6.95
C LYS A 8 -3.61 13.06 -6.95
N ASN A 9 -4.07 12.12 -7.77
CA ASN A 9 -5.44 11.68 -7.72
C ASN A 9 -5.63 10.83 -6.47
N VAL A 10 -6.59 11.18 -5.65
CA VAL A 10 -6.86 10.53 -4.37
C VAL A 10 -8.26 9.95 -4.38
N TYR A 11 -8.36 8.67 -4.01
CA TYR A 11 -9.61 7.94 -3.99
C TYR A 11 -9.82 7.31 -2.63
N THR A 12 -11.08 7.03 -2.28
CA THR A 12 -11.39 6.27 -1.07
C THR A 12 -11.90 4.89 -1.49
N GLY A 13 -11.49 3.86 -0.75
CA GLY A 13 -11.88 2.49 -1.04
C GLY A 13 -12.50 1.81 0.16
N SER A 14 -13.42 0.87 -0.11
CA SER A 14 -14.02 0.06 0.93
C SER A 14 -14.74 -1.13 0.33
N THR A 15 -14.63 -2.29 0.99
CA THR A 15 -15.41 -3.47 0.62
C THR A 15 -16.90 -3.29 0.92
N PHE A 16 -17.28 -2.28 1.71
CA PHE A 16 -18.69 -1.96 1.95
C PHE A 16 -19.39 -1.43 0.71
N GLN A 17 -18.63 -0.90 -0.24
CA GLN A 17 -19.18 -0.50 -1.54
C GLN A 17 -19.50 -1.70 -2.41
N GLY A 18 -19.07 -2.89 -1.98
CA GLY A 18 -19.16 -4.13 -2.74
C GLY A 18 -17.89 -4.40 -3.51
N ARG A 19 -17.56 -5.68 -3.68
CA ARG A 19 -16.33 -6.10 -4.36
C ARG A 19 -16.25 -5.57 -5.78
N LYS A 20 -17.39 -5.57 -6.47
CA LYS A 20 -17.47 -5.12 -7.85
C LYS A 20 -17.10 -3.65 -8.00
N GLU A 21 -17.59 -2.81 -7.08
CA GLU A 21 -17.28 -1.38 -7.11
C GLU A 21 -15.81 -1.12 -6.77
N LEU A 22 -15.27 -1.87 -5.81
CA LEU A 22 -13.87 -1.74 -5.45
C LEU A 22 -12.96 -2.17 -6.61
N ASP A 23 -13.27 -3.28 -7.27
CA ASP A 23 -12.51 -3.74 -8.43
C ASP A 23 -12.53 -2.72 -9.56
N LYS A 24 -13.68 -2.10 -9.78
CA LYS A 24 -13.84 -1.06 -10.78
C LYS A 24 -12.96 0.16 -10.46
N LEU A 25 -12.95 0.57 -9.20
CA LEU A 25 -12.10 1.67 -8.75
C LEU A 25 -10.63 1.33 -8.98
N ILE A 26 -10.21 0.15 -8.56
CA ILE A 26 -8.82 -0.29 -8.69
C ILE A 26 -8.38 -0.33 -10.15
N SER A 27 -9.25 -0.78 -11.05
CA SER A 27 -8.89 -0.86 -12.47
C SER A 27 -8.71 0.50 -13.13
N ASN A 28 -9.22 1.56 -12.50
CA ASN A 28 -9.06 2.92 -13.00
C ASN A 28 -7.88 3.66 -12.39
N LEU A 29 -7.17 3.04 -11.43
CA LEU A 29 -6.01 3.66 -10.80
C LEU A 29 -4.79 3.60 -11.71
N ASN A 30 -4.00 4.67 -11.68
CA ASN A 30 -2.76 4.77 -12.42
C ASN A 30 -1.58 4.92 -11.46
N ALA A 31 -0.37 4.65 -11.94
CA ALA A 31 0.84 4.83 -11.15
C ALA A 31 0.89 6.25 -10.58
N GLY A 32 1.18 6.37 -9.31
CA GLY A 32 1.20 7.65 -8.61
C GLY A 32 -0.12 8.03 -7.94
N ASP A 33 -1.20 7.33 -8.23
CA ASP A 33 -2.47 7.59 -7.57
C ASP A 33 -2.44 7.11 -6.11
N VAL A 34 -3.38 7.62 -5.32
CA VAL A 34 -3.48 7.31 -3.90
C VAL A 34 -4.87 6.77 -3.60
N ILE A 35 -4.95 5.66 -2.88
CA ILE A 35 -6.21 5.13 -2.38
C ILE A 35 -6.17 5.10 -0.85
N ILE A 36 -7.23 5.62 -0.22
CA ILE A 36 -7.32 5.72 1.24
C ILE A 36 -8.40 4.77 1.72
N PHE A 37 -8.04 3.91 2.67
CA PHE A 37 -8.99 3.06 3.39
C PHE A 37 -9.07 3.52 4.84
N ASP A 38 -10.25 3.44 5.43
CA ASP A 38 -10.41 3.75 6.85
C ASP A 38 -9.56 2.79 7.70
N SER A 39 -9.59 1.51 7.35
CA SER A 39 -8.79 0.50 8.03
C SER A 39 -8.51 -0.66 7.07
N VAL A 40 -7.57 -1.52 7.45
CA VAL A 40 -7.25 -2.72 6.68
C VAL A 40 -8.48 -3.61 6.51
N SER A 41 -9.31 -3.71 7.53
CA SER A 41 -10.51 -4.54 7.48
C SER A 41 -11.55 -4.04 6.48
N ARG A 42 -11.44 -2.78 6.07
CA ARG A 42 -12.30 -2.20 5.02
C ARG A 42 -11.79 -2.50 3.62
N MET A 43 -10.54 -2.91 3.51
CA MET A 43 -9.92 -3.21 2.23
C MET A 43 -10.32 -4.59 1.71
N SER A 44 -10.46 -5.56 2.60
CA SER A 44 -10.71 -6.94 2.22
C SER A 44 -11.43 -7.70 3.32
N ARG A 45 -11.80 -8.95 3.00
CA ARG A 45 -12.54 -9.81 3.94
C ARG A 45 -11.63 -10.55 4.91
N ASN A 46 -10.39 -10.80 4.50
CA ASN A 46 -9.44 -11.55 5.32
C ASN A 46 -8.02 -11.10 5.00
N ALA A 47 -7.07 -11.57 5.80
CA ALA A 47 -5.67 -11.13 5.69
C ALA A 47 -5.04 -11.54 4.36
N GLU A 48 -5.31 -12.75 3.87
CA GLU A 48 -4.73 -13.23 2.63
C GLU A 48 -5.17 -12.38 1.44
N GLU A 49 -6.47 -12.13 1.33
CA GLU A 49 -7.02 -11.30 0.27
C GLU A 49 -6.49 -9.87 0.38
N GLY A 50 -6.41 -9.36 1.62
CA GLY A 50 -5.88 -8.03 1.88
C GLY A 50 -4.43 -7.88 1.46
N PHE A 51 -3.60 -8.86 1.78
CA PHE A 51 -2.20 -8.83 1.39
C PHE A 51 -2.05 -8.90 -0.13
N ASN A 52 -2.82 -9.76 -0.79
CA ASN A 52 -2.75 -9.88 -2.26
C ASN A 52 -3.08 -8.55 -2.93
N LEU A 53 -4.11 -7.87 -2.45
CA LEU A 53 -4.47 -6.55 -2.97
C LEU A 53 -3.39 -5.52 -2.67
N TYR A 54 -2.86 -5.53 -1.45
CA TYR A 54 -1.80 -4.62 -1.04
C TYR A 54 -0.57 -4.79 -1.96
N GLU A 55 -0.15 -6.02 -2.19
CA GLU A 55 1.00 -6.31 -3.05
C GLU A 55 0.76 -5.86 -4.48
N GLU A 56 -0.42 -6.14 -5.03
CA GLU A 56 -0.76 -5.73 -6.39
C GLU A 56 -0.64 -4.22 -6.55
N LEU A 57 -1.24 -3.47 -5.64
CA LEU A 57 -1.24 -2.01 -5.71
C LEU A 57 0.15 -1.44 -5.43
N PHE A 58 0.87 -2.02 -4.51
CA PHE A 58 2.25 -1.62 -4.22
C PHE A 58 3.13 -1.75 -5.47
N ARG A 59 3.02 -2.86 -6.19
CA ARG A 59 3.81 -3.10 -7.41
C ARG A 59 3.40 -2.22 -8.58
N LYS A 60 2.15 -1.74 -8.59
CA LYS A 60 1.67 -0.81 -9.61
C LYS A 60 2.01 0.65 -9.28
N ASP A 61 2.75 0.88 -8.21
CA ASP A 61 3.14 2.20 -7.72
C ASP A 61 1.93 3.04 -7.31
N ILE A 62 0.95 2.39 -6.73
CA ILE A 62 -0.21 3.06 -6.14
C ILE A 62 0.01 3.14 -4.64
N THR A 63 -0.20 4.32 -4.08
CA THR A 63 -0.02 4.55 -2.64
C THR A 63 -1.28 4.13 -1.89
N LEU A 64 -1.12 3.28 -0.88
CA LEU A 64 -2.21 2.90 0.02
C LEU A 64 -2.02 3.59 1.36
N ILE A 65 -3.12 4.16 1.85
CA ILE A 65 -3.14 4.83 3.15
C ILE A 65 -4.25 4.20 3.98
N PHE A 66 -3.92 3.84 5.22
CA PHE A 66 -4.87 3.27 6.18
C PHE A 66 -4.95 4.21 7.36
N LEU A 67 -6.11 4.83 7.55
CA LEU A 67 -6.26 5.87 8.59
C LEU A 67 -6.08 5.31 10.00
N LYS A 68 -6.53 4.09 10.24
CA LYS A 68 -6.41 3.46 11.55
C LYS A 68 -5.10 2.71 11.77
N GLU A 69 -4.41 2.36 10.68
CA GLU A 69 -3.13 1.65 10.76
C GLU A 69 -2.09 2.35 9.88
N PRO A 70 -1.70 3.59 10.23
CA PRO A 70 -0.76 4.35 9.39
C PRO A 70 0.62 3.70 9.27
N HIS A 71 0.97 2.80 10.18
CA HIS A 71 2.25 2.10 10.14
C HIS A 71 2.37 1.15 8.95
N ILE A 72 1.26 0.79 8.28
CA ILE A 72 1.31 -0.05 7.07
C ILE A 72 1.01 0.74 5.79
N ASN A 73 1.00 2.06 5.86
CA ASN A 73 0.90 2.89 4.65
C ASN A 73 2.11 2.60 3.75
N THR A 74 1.87 2.50 2.44
CA THR A 74 2.94 2.19 1.50
C THR A 74 4.02 3.27 1.45
N ASP A 75 3.65 4.53 1.62
CA ASP A 75 4.63 5.61 1.58
C ASP A 75 5.59 5.56 2.76
N THR A 76 5.18 5.03 3.91
CA THR A 76 6.07 4.81 5.05
C THR A 76 7.23 3.89 4.65
N TYR A 77 6.90 2.78 3.98
CA TYR A 77 7.91 1.83 3.52
C TYR A 77 8.73 2.39 2.36
N LYS A 78 8.09 3.05 1.41
CA LYS A 78 8.77 3.62 0.25
C LYS A 78 9.79 4.69 0.65
N ASN A 79 9.47 5.51 1.64
CA ASN A 79 10.40 6.52 2.13
C ASN A 79 11.62 5.88 2.79
N ALA A 80 11.41 4.85 3.60
CA ALA A 80 12.51 4.11 4.22
C ALA A 80 13.41 3.48 3.16
N MET A 81 12.82 2.89 2.14
CA MET A 81 13.52 2.27 1.04
C MET A 81 14.37 3.28 0.26
N THR A 82 13.79 4.46 -0.03
CA THR A 82 14.49 5.52 -0.74
C THR A 82 15.74 5.97 0.04
N ASN A 83 15.61 6.11 1.34
CA ASN A 83 16.74 6.51 2.19
C ASN A 83 17.85 5.46 2.17
N GLN A 84 17.50 4.17 2.23
CA GLN A 84 18.47 3.09 2.16
C GLN A 84 19.21 3.08 0.84
N VAL A 85 18.51 3.28 -0.26
CA VAL A 85 19.11 3.32 -1.59
C VAL A 85 20.12 4.46 -1.72
N ARG A 86 19.77 5.64 -1.20
CA ARG A 86 20.68 6.78 -1.22
C ARG A 86 21.96 6.53 -0.46
N MET A 87 21.90 5.76 0.61
CA MET A 87 23.06 5.48 1.46
C MET A 87 23.97 4.40 0.86
N THR A 88 23.42 3.50 0.06
CA THR A 88 24.19 2.38 -0.47
C THR A 88 24.86 2.66 -1.83
N GLY A 89 24.34 3.56 -2.64
CA GLY A 89 24.95 3.92 -3.91
C GLY A 89 24.70 2.91 -5.02
N ASP A 90 25.75 2.16 -5.41
CA ASP A 90 25.69 1.24 -6.55
C ASP A 90 24.73 0.06 -6.35
N LYS A 91 24.37 -0.61 -7.44
CA LYS A 91 23.51 -1.80 -7.46
C LYS A 91 22.10 -1.53 -6.93
N VAL A 92 21.57 -0.38 -7.29
CA VAL A 92 20.28 0.10 -6.85
C VAL A 92 19.16 -0.91 -7.14
N ASP A 93 19.13 -1.48 -8.34
CA ASP A 93 18.04 -2.38 -8.75
C ASP A 93 17.99 -3.64 -7.89
N LEU A 94 19.14 -4.22 -7.58
CA LEU A 94 19.21 -5.41 -6.75
C LEU A 94 18.78 -5.12 -5.32
N ILE A 95 19.20 -3.98 -4.80
CA ILE A 95 18.83 -3.53 -3.46
C ILE A 95 17.33 -3.26 -3.36
N LEU A 96 16.77 -2.58 -4.37
CA LEU A 96 15.34 -2.27 -4.40
C LEU A 96 14.49 -3.53 -4.42
N GLU A 97 14.90 -4.54 -5.19
CA GLU A 97 14.16 -5.80 -5.24
C GLU A 97 14.17 -6.50 -3.87
N GLY A 98 15.32 -6.55 -3.22
CA GLY A 98 15.44 -7.13 -1.90
C GLY A 98 14.64 -6.39 -0.84
N LEU A 99 14.67 -5.06 -0.89
CA LEU A 99 13.92 -4.22 0.04
C LEU A 99 12.42 -4.35 -0.19
N ASN A 100 11.97 -4.40 -1.44
CA ASN A 100 10.55 -4.60 -1.75
C ASN A 100 10.04 -5.90 -1.15
N ARG A 101 10.80 -6.97 -1.30
CA ARG A 101 10.44 -8.28 -0.75
C ARG A 101 10.36 -8.23 0.78
N TYR A 102 11.34 -7.62 1.41
CA TYR A 102 11.37 -7.48 2.86
C TYR A 102 10.19 -6.67 3.38
N LEU A 103 9.91 -5.53 2.74
CA LEU A 103 8.84 -4.65 3.15
C LEU A 103 7.46 -5.29 2.95
N LEU A 104 7.30 -6.06 1.87
CA LEU A 104 6.05 -6.78 1.64
C LEU A 104 5.82 -7.88 2.68
N GLU A 105 6.89 -8.53 3.14
CA GLU A 105 6.77 -9.51 4.22
C GLU A 105 6.36 -8.84 5.53
N LEU A 106 6.91 -7.66 5.82
CA LEU A 106 6.49 -6.89 7.00
C LEU A 106 5.03 -6.49 6.90
N ALA A 107 4.61 -5.99 5.74
CA ALA A 107 3.22 -5.59 5.51
C ALA A 107 2.28 -6.79 5.69
N LYS A 108 2.67 -7.96 5.20
CA LYS A 108 1.88 -9.18 5.35
C LYS A 108 1.62 -9.51 6.81
N GLU A 109 2.66 -9.43 7.64
CA GLU A 109 2.52 -9.70 9.06
C GLU A 109 1.62 -8.67 9.74
N GLN A 110 1.78 -7.39 9.40
CA GLN A 110 0.96 -6.33 9.99
C GLN A 110 -0.51 -6.44 9.57
N ILE A 111 -0.77 -6.81 8.33
CA ILE A 111 -2.13 -7.03 7.86
C ILE A 111 -2.78 -8.19 8.61
N LYS A 112 -2.02 -9.28 8.77
CA LYS A 112 -2.49 -10.44 9.52
C LYS A 112 -2.87 -10.06 10.96
N ILE A 113 -2.01 -9.30 11.63
CA ILE A 113 -2.27 -8.84 13.00
C ILE A 113 -3.53 -7.98 13.05
N ALA A 114 -3.70 -7.08 12.09
CA ALA A 114 -4.87 -6.20 12.04
C ALA A 114 -6.18 -7.00 11.92
N PHE A 115 -6.17 -8.10 11.17
CA PHE A 115 -7.37 -8.93 11.02
C PHE A 115 -7.63 -9.85 12.21
N GLU A 116 -6.63 -10.06 13.07
CA GLU A 116 -6.78 -10.88 14.28
C GLU A 116 -7.37 -10.10 15.45
N GLN A 117 -7.48 -8.80 15.34
CA GLN A 117 -8.05 -7.94 16.39
C GLN A 117 -9.59 -7.76 16.22
#